data_482e50c0c0d03910ea4fe8d8c2f0e8f1
#
_entry.id   482e50c0c0d03910ea4fe8d8c2f0e8f1
#
_cell.length_a   1.000
_cell.length_b   1.000
_cell.length_c   1.000
_cell.angle_alpha   90.00
_cell.angle_beta   90.00
_cell.angle_gamma   90.00
#
_symmetry.space_group_name_H-M   'P 1'
#
loop_
_entity.id
_entity.type
_entity.pdbx_description
1 polymer ?
#
loop_
_entity_poly.entity_id
_entity_poly.type
_entity_poly.pdbx_seq_one_letter_code
_entity_poly.pdbx_strand_id
1 'polypeptide(L)'
;MVLMHENCIPRRACRGISLRQKQQLTSKRQKDMDRRKFLKSASGLALMAAGALTGTSRVLAATDAMAATGKDKGRTGRQPKAERRNLGGMSVSPIGLGCLPMVGYYSGRYDRRDMVALIRRAYEKGVTLFDTAEVYGPYTSEEWVGEALQPIRDNVKIATKFGFGVEEGRPTALNSSVAHMRRAVEGSLRRLRTDHIDLLYQHRVDPATPIEEVADAVAQLIKEGKVLHFGLSEASARTIRRAHSVCPVSAVQSEYAIWWREPELKIFPTLEELGIGFVPYCPLGRGYLTCTIGEDSRFGSDDRRHNLPRFTPQALRYNRPLTELVGRWVRRKGITPAQFSLVWMLSRKPWIVPIPGTTSAAHLDDFIGAAGVRLTPDEADEFDMEYSRIDLMGHRADPFTESQIDK
;
A
#
# COMPACT_ATOMS: atom_id res chain seq x y z
N MET A 1 76.94 -2.40 -0.62
CA MET A 1 77.11 -1.64 -1.86
C MET A 1 75.86 -1.76 -2.67
N VAL A 2 75.31 -0.64 -3.03
CA VAL A 2 74.14 -0.36 -3.86
C VAL A 2 72.77 -0.27 -3.09
N LEU A 3 72.39 0.98 -2.99
CA LEU A 3 71.20 1.62 -2.43
C LEU A 3 69.90 1.22 -3.09
N MET A 4 68.90 0.99 -2.27
CA MET A 4 67.50 0.97 -2.63
C MET A 4 66.88 2.36 -2.49
N HIS A 5 66.22 2.85 -3.53
CA HIS A 5 65.42 4.08 -3.47
C HIS A 5 63.98 3.70 -3.11
N GLU A 6 63.54 4.20 -1.95
CA GLU A 6 62.12 4.24 -1.59
C GLU A 6 61.44 5.37 -2.37
N ASN A 7 60.43 5.03 -3.17
CA ASN A 7 59.51 5.99 -3.77
C ASN A 7 58.39 6.33 -2.80
N CYS A 8 58.53 7.40 -2.09
CA CYS A 8 57.50 8.06 -1.30
C CYS A 8 56.45 8.72 -2.22
N ILE A 9 55.20 8.19 -2.22
CA ILE A 9 54.07 8.84 -2.86
C ILE A 9 53.51 9.92 -1.93
N PRO A 10 53.33 11.17 -2.36
CA PRO A 10 52.91 12.26 -1.46
C PRO A 10 51.43 12.14 -1.05
N ARG A 11 51.20 12.26 0.25
CA ARG A 11 49.87 12.41 0.88
C ARG A 11 49.25 13.78 0.57
N ARG A 12 48.84 14.05 -0.66
CA ARG A 12 48.05 15.25 -1.04
C ARG A 12 47.17 14.99 -2.25
N ALA A 13 46.08 14.18 -2.08
CA ALA A 13 44.96 14.16 -3.03
C ALA A 13 43.71 13.43 -2.45
N CYS A 14 43.32 13.75 -1.22
CA CYS A 14 42.05 13.28 -0.68
C CYS A 14 41.26 14.40 -0.01
N ARG A 15 41.10 15.53 -0.73
CA ARG A 15 40.10 16.56 -0.37
C ARG A 15 39.33 16.90 -1.63
N GLY A 16 38.05 16.50 -1.72
CA GLY A 16 37.20 17.01 -2.75
C GLY A 16 36.25 16.02 -3.46
N ILE A 17 36.01 14.83 -2.92
CA ILE A 17 34.97 13.96 -3.48
C ILE A 17 33.66 14.27 -2.76
N SER A 18 32.70 14.87 -3.46
CA SER A 18 31.39 15.20 -2.90
C SER A 18 30.62 13.93 -2.52
N LEU A 19 29.69 14.05 -1.59
CA LEU A 19 28.80 12.95 -1.18
C LEU A 19 28.08 12.29 -2.39
N ARG A 20 27.75 13.08 -3.41
CA ARG A 20 27.17 12.57 -4.67
C ARG A 20 28.13 11.66 -5.46
N GLN A 21 29.41 11.98 -5.51
CA GLN A 21 30.41 11.15 -6.20
C GLN A 21 30.69 9.85 -5.44
N LYS A 22 30.64 9.86 -4.09
CA LYS A 22 30.73 8.64 -3.29
C LYS A 22 29.54 7.71 -3.49
N GLN A 23 28.34 8.26 -3.61
CA GLN A 23 27.13 7.47 -3.92
C GLN A 23 27.14 6.89 -5.33
N GLN A 24 27.65 7.60 -6.32
CA GLN A 24 27.80 7.07 -7.68
C GLN A 24 28.86 5.97 -7.77
N LEU A 25 29.95 6.06 -7.02
CA LEU A 25 31.00 5.04 -6.99
C LEU A 25 30.54 3.76 -6.27
N THR A 26 29.74 3.88 -5.21
CA THR A 26 29.12 2.71 -4.54
C THR A 26 28.07 2.04 -5.42
N SER A 27 27.22 2.80 -6.12
CA SER A 27 26.23 2.28 -7.07
C SER A 27 26.87 1.55 -8.25
N LYS A 28 27.98 2.09 -8.79
CA LYS A 28 28.72 1.46 -9.89
C LYS A 28 29.42 0.16 -9.47
N ARG A 29 30.00 0.11 -8.25
CA ARG A 29 30.59 -1.11 -7.68
C ARG A 29 29.52 -2.19 -7.41
N GLN A 30 28.33 -1.80 -6.96
CA GLN A 30 27.22 -2.74 -6.73
C GLN A 30 26.75 -3.37 -8.05
N LYS A 31 26.58 -2.57 -9.11
CA LYS A 31 26.20 -3.08 -10.44
C LYS A 31 27.24 -4.03 -11.04
N ASP A 32 28.52 -3.77 -10.83
CA ASP A 32 29.60 -4.65 -11.33
C ASP A 32 29.71 -5.96 -10.54
N MET A 33 29.40 -5.98 -9.23
CA MET A 33 29.32 -7.20 -8.44
C MET A 33 28.12 -8.07 -8.83
N ASP A 34 26.98 -7.46 -9.11
CA ASP A 34 25.77 -8.19 -9.51
C ASP A 34 25.93 -8.83 -10.91
N ARG A 35 26.58 -8.12 -11.82
CA ARG A 35 26.93 -8.65 -13.15
C ARG A 35 27.89 -9.85 -13.09
N ARG A 36 28.90 -9.83 -12.20
CA ARG A 36 29.84 -10.94 -12.01
C ARG A 36 29.20 -12.15 -11.34
N LYS A 37 28.22 -11.96 -10.45
CA LYS A 37 27.43 -13.05 -9.84
C LYS A 37 26.51 -13.70 -10.85
N PHE A 38 25.85 -12.92 -11.71
CA PHE A 38 24.96 -13.42 -12.76
C PHE A 38 25.69 -14.29 -13.79
N LEU A 39 26.92 -13.91 -14.21
CA LEU A 39 27.72 -14.67 -15.17
C LEU A 39 28.31 -15.99 -14.60
N LYS A 40 28.39 -16.11 -13.25
CA LYS A 40 28.85 -17.35 -12.60
C LYS A 40 27.72 -18.37 -12.35
N SER A 41 26.45 -17.97 -12.40
CA SER A 41 25.29 -18.86 -12.22
C SER A 41 24.72 -19.45 -13.52
N ALA A 42 25.24 -19.03 -14.69
CA ALA A 42 24.75 -19.49 -15.99
C ALA A 42 25.50 -20.71 -16.57
N SER A 43 26.42 -21.30 -15.83
CA SER A 43 27.20 -22.49 -16.29
C SER A 43 26.98 -23.69 -15.39
N GLY A 44 25.83 -24.32 -15.53
CA GLY A 44 25.57 -25.61 -14.89
C GLY A 44 24.10 -25.88 -14.68
N LEU A 45 23.46 -26.46 -15.65
CA LEU A 45 22.43 -27.51 -15.53
C LEU A 45 21.87 -27.87 -16.92
N ALA A 46 22.40 -28.92 -17.47
CA ALA A 46 21.70 -29.78 -18.43
C ALA A 46 21.67 -31.19 -17.84
N LEU A 47 20.60 -31.91 -18.07
CA LEU A 47 20.24 -33.32 -17.77
C LEU A 47 19.62 -33.57 -16.37
N MET A 48 18.34 -33.95 -16.36
CA MET A 48 17.81 -35.31 -16.44
C MET A 48 16.29 -35.30 -16.40
N ALA A 49 15.71 -36.12 -17.21
CA ALA A 49 14.29 -36.32 -17.42
C ALA A 49 13.70 -37.46 -16.55
N ALA A 50 12.38 -37.42 -16.44
CA ALA A 50 11.43 -38.54 -16.30
C ALA A 50 11.25 -39.20 -14.93
N GLY A 51 10.00 -39.20 -14.48
CA GLY A 51 9.47 -40.09 -13.43
C GLY A 51 8.09 -39.65 -12.97
N ALA A 52 7.05 -40.10 -13.69
CA ALA A 52 5.66 -40.02 -13.22
C ALA A 52 5.46 -40.95 -12.03
N LEU A 53 4.66 -40.56 -11.04
CA LEU A 53 3.71 -41.45 -10.37
C LEU A 53 2.76 -40.64 -9.44
N THR A 54 1.52 -40.96 -9.60
CA THR A 54 0.28 -40.57 -8.89
C THR A 54 0.36 -40.74 -7.37
N GLY A 55 -0.18 -39.74 -6.64
CA GLY A 55 -0.40 -39.83 -5.20
C GLY A 55 -1.40 -38.82 -4.72
N THR A 56 -2.68 -39.19 -4.72
CA THR A 56 -3.77 -38.48 -4.05
C THR A 56 -3.58 -38.53 -2.54
N SER A 57 -3.38 -37.38 -1.90
CA SER A 57 -3.46 -37.26 -0.45
C SER A 57 -4.57 -36.29 -0.06
N ARG A 58 -5.63 -36.86 0.52
CA ARG A 58 -6.68 -36.17 1.24
C ARG A 58 -6.08 -35.47 2.47
N VAL A 59 -6.23 -34.16 2.58
CA VAL A 59 -6.02 -33.44 3.84
C VAL A 59 -7.37 -33.39 4.57
N LEU A 60 -7.44 -34.08 5.69
CA LEU A 60 -8.55 -34.05 6.64
C LEU A 60 -8.52 -32.69 7.38
N ALA A 61 -9.65 -32.01 7.35
CA ALA A 61 -9.93 -30.87 8.19
C ALA A 61 -10.13 -31.34 9.65
N ALA A 62 -9.32 -30.84 10.55
CA ALA A 62 -9.59 -30.95 11.99
C ALA A 62 -10.26 -29.65 12.44
N THR A 63 -11.57 -29.70 12.55
CA THR A 63 -12.37 -28.77 13.33
C THR A 63 -12.61 -29.43 14.68
N ASP A 64 -12.12 -28.82 15.76
CA ASP A 64 -12.70 -29.11 17.08
C ASP A 64 -12.93 -27.82 17.86
N ALA A 65 -14.18 -27.79 18.34
CA ALA A 65 -14.82 -26.71 19.04
C ALA A 65 -14.32 -26.61 20.50
N MET A 66 -14.14 -25.38 20.97
CA MET A 66 -14.26 -25.06 22.38
C MET A 66 -15.38 -24.04 22.55
N ALA A 67 -16.55 -24.55 22.92
CA ALA A 67 -17.66 -23.76 23.45
C ALA A 67 -17.34 -23.36 24.89
N ALA A 68 -17.16 -22.08 25.14
CA ALA A 68 -17.18 -21.53 26.48
C ALA A 68 -18.47 -20.76 26.68
N THR A 69 -19.36 -21.34 27.52
CA THR A 69 -20.57 -20.71 28.02
C THR A 69 -20.23 -19.62 29.04
N GLY A 70 -20.30 -18.35 28.61
CA GLY A 70 -20.23 -17.18 29.48
C GLY A 70 -21.53 -16.40 29.43
N LYS A 71 -22.29 -16.39 30.54
CA LYS A 71 -23.51 -15.62 30.73
C LYS A 71 -23.23 -14.13 30.60
N ASP A 72 -23.75 -13.53 29.55
CA ASP A 72 -23.73 -12.09 29.32
C ASP A 72 -24.68 -11.40 30.31
N LYS A 73 -24.11 -10.65 31.26
CA LYS A 73 -24.84 -9.69 32.08
C LYS A 73 -24.84 -8.36 31.32
N GLY A 74 -26.03 -7.95 30.89
CA GLY A 74 -26.30 -6.74 30.17
C GLY A 74 -25.53 -5.52 30.70
N ARG A 75 -24.63 -5.04 29.86
CA ARG A 75 -23.93 -3.77 30.04
C ARG A 75 -24.40 -2.83 28.94
N THR A 76 -25.46 -2.05 29.25
CA THR A 76 -25.85 -0.87 28.47
C THR A 76 -24.74 0.17 28.60
N GLY A 77 -23.59 -0.06 27.96
CA GLY A 77 -22.49 0.88 27.85
C GLY A 77 -22.64 1.64 26.55
N ARG A 78 -22.84 2.96 26.65
CA ARG A 78 -22.67 3.91 25.56
C ARG A 78 -21.37 3.55 24.84
N GLN A 79 -21.47 3.10 23.57
CA GLN A 79 -20.26 2.79 22.78
C GLN A 79 -19.34 4.01 22.84
N PRO A 80 -18.04 3.86 23.14
CA PRO A 80 -17.12 4.98 23.11
C PRO A 80 -17.22 5.60 21.73
N LYS A 81 -17.37 6.94 21.68
CA LYS A 81 -17.45 7.69 20.44
C LYS A 81 -16.26 7.27 19.58
N ALA A 82 -16.52 6.61 18.45
CA ALA A 82 -15.48 6.04 17.62
C ALA A 82 -14.43 7.12 17.33
N GLU A 83 -13.16 6.80 17.61
CA GLU A 83 -12.05 7.72 17.33
C GLU A 83 -12.10 8.14 15.86
N ARG A 84 -11.86 9.41 15.61
CA ARG A 84 -11.78 9.98 14.27
C ARG A 84 -10.38 10.50 14.01
N ARG A 85 -9.93 10.41 12.76
CA ARG A 85 -8.68 10.99 12.29
C ARG A 85 -8.94 12.11 11.32
N ASN A 86 -8.09 13.14 11.37
CA ASN A 86 -8.12 14.23 10.40
C ASN A 86 -7.24 13.84 9.20
N LEU A 87 -7.86 13.65 8.05
CA LEU A 87 -7.19 13.38 6.79
C LEU A 87 -7.26 14.62 5.90
N GLY A 88 -6.33 15.57 6.09
CA GLY A 88 -6.26 16.79 5.29
C GLY A 88 -7.56 17.61 5.30
N GLY A 89 -8.17 17.78 6.48
CA GLY A 89 -9.46 18.46 6.65
C GLY A 89 -10.68 17.54 6.71
N MET A 90 -10.57 16.30 6.23
CA MET A 90 -11.66 15.31 6.31
C MET A 90 -11.63 14.54 7.62
N SER A 91 -12.74 14.50 8.34
CA SER A 91 -12.91 13.64 9.52
C SER A 91 -13.34 12.23 9.08
N VAL A 92 -12.46 11.23 9.29
CA VAL A 92 -12.69 9.84 8.87
C VAL A 92 -12.42 8.84 9.99
N SER A 93 -12.87 7.58 9.83
CA SER A 93 -12.48 6.48 10.72
C SER A 93 -10.96 6.25 10.70
N PRO A 94 -10.35 5.71 11.77
CA PRO A 94 -8.90 5.46 11.82
C PRO A 94 -8.39 4.51 10.73
N ILE A 95 -9.28 3.64 10.25
CA ILE A 95 -9.02 2.67 9.19
C ILE A 95 -10.10 2.86 8.12
N GLY A 96 -9.69 2.98 6.87
CA GLY A 96 -10.56 2.95 5.71
C GLY A 96 -10.65 1.55 5.09
N LEU A 97 -11.40 1.39 4.02
CA LEU A 97 -11.51 0.14 3.25
C LEU A 97 -11.03 0.36 1.82
N GLY A 98 -9.97 -0.39 1.41
CA GLY A 98 -9.54 -0.47 0.01
C GLY A 98 -10.34 -1.51 -0.77
N CYS A 99 -10.99 -1.10 -1.86
CA CYS A 99 -11.91 -1.97 -2.62
C CYS A 99 -11.23 -2.71 -3.79
N LEU A 100 -9.93 -2.50 -4.04
CA LEU A 100 -9.20 -3.16 -5.14
C LEU A 100 -9.26 -4.70 -5.12
N PRO A 101 -9.07 -5.40 -3.96
CA PRO A 101 -9.08 -6.86 -3.94
C PRO A 101 -10.41 -7.49 -4.36
N MET A 102 -11.51 -6.76 -4.22
CA MET A 102 -12.87 -7.25 -4.52
C MET A 102 -13.09 -7.55 -5.99
N VAL A 103 -12.27 -6.99 -6.88
CA VAL A 103 -12.34 -7.19 -8.34
C VAL A 103 -11.26 -8.16 -8.88
N GLY A 104 -10.73 -9.04 -8.02
CA GLY A 104 -9.86 -10.14 -8.45
C GLY A 104 -8.36 -9.81 -8.55
N TYR A 105 -7.87 -8.77 -7.89
CA TYR A 105 -6.46 -8.34 -7.97
C TYR A 105 -5.44 -9.38 -7.46
N TYR A 106 -5.84 -10.23 -6.51
CA TYR A 106 -5.02 -11.32 -5.94
C TYR A 106 -5.56 -12.70 -6.29
N SER A 107 -6.08 -12.88 -7.51
CA SER A 107 -6.83 -14.04 -7.95
C SER A 107 -8.28 -14.10 -7.44
N GLY A 108 -9.04 -15.03 -8.00
CA GLY A 108 -10.44 -15.26 -7.63
C GLY A 108 -11.42 -14.35 -8.37
N ARG A 109 -12.65 -14.85 -8.41
CA ARG A 109 -13.82 -14.10 -8.87
C ARG A 109 -14.79 -14.00 -7.72
N TYR A 110 -15.29 -12.80 -7.47
CA TYR A 110 -16.16 -12.52 -6.34
C TYR A 110 -17.55 -12.14 -6.83
N ASP A 111 -18.55 -12.59 -6.09
CA ASP A 111 -19.94 -12.24 -6.39
C ASP A 111 -20.21 -10.79 -5.99
N ARG A 112 -20.93 -10.07 -6.85
CA ARG A 112 -21.31 -8.68 -6.61
C ARG A 112 -22.07 -8.50 -5.31
N ARG A 113 -23.03 -9.40 -4.99
CA ARG A 113 -23.88 -9.29 -3.81
C ARG A 113 -23.05 -9.40 -2.55
N ASP A 114 -22.09 -10.34 -2.54
CA ASP A 114 -21.21 -10.55 -1.39
C ASP A 114 -20.31 -9.34 -1.16
N MET A 115 -19.74 -8.75 -2.23
CA MET A 115 -18.87 -7.59 -2.10
C MET A 115 -19.64 -6.32 -1.71
N VAL A 116 -20.84 -6.11 -2.25
CA VAL A 116 -21.73 -5.02 -1.83
C VAL A 116 -22.13 -5.18 -0.36
N ALA A 117 -22.45 -6.40 0.08
CA ALA A 117 -22.74 -6.68 1.49
C ALA A 117 -21.52 -6.44 2.39
N LEU A 118 -20.31 -6.80 1.93
CA LEU A 118 -19.07 -6.55 2.67
C LEU A 118 -18.80 -5.06 2.85
N ILE A 119 -19.00 -4.24 1.81
CA ILE A 119 -18.86 -2.78 1.87
C ILE A 119 -19.86 -2.18 2.88
N ARG A 120 -21.12 -2.61 2.83
CA ARG A 120 -22.15 -2.19 3.81
C ARG A 120 -21.79 -2.58 5.23
N ARG A 121 -21.33 -3.81 5.43
CA ARG A 121 -20.84 -4.28 6.74
C ARG A 121 -19.70 -3.40 7.26
N ALA A 122 -18.78 -2.96 6.40
CA ALA A 122 -17.69 -2.07 6.82
C ALA A 122 -18.25 -0.75 7.40
N TYR A 123 -19.24 -0.15 6.74
CA TYR A 123 -19.91 1.03 7.27
C TYR A 123 -20.62 0.76 8.62
N GLU A 124 -21.36 -0.33 8.72
CA GLU A 124 -22.06 -0.74 9.96
C GLU A 124 -21.08 -0.93 11.12
N LYS A 125 -19.84 -1.31 10.82
CA LYS A 125 -18.74 -1.45 11.79
C LYS A 125 -17.97 -0.15 12.04
N GLY A 126 -18.39 0.96 11.45
CA GLY A 126 -17.84 2.30 11.70
C GLY A 126 -16.77 2.78 10.72
N VAL A 127 -16.50 2.07 9.63
CA VAL A 127 -15.65 2.56 8.54
C VAL A 127 -16.37 3.68 7.79
N THR A 128 -15.68 4.79 7.57
CA THR A 128 -16.25 5.95 6.88
C THR A 128 -15.44 6.42 5.67
N LEU A 129 -14.26 5.84 5.42
CA LEU A 129 -13.47 6.10 4.22
C LEU A 129 -13.44 4.85 3.35
N PHE A 130 -13.89 4.98 2.10
CA PHE A 130 -13.90 3.90 1.10
C PHE A 130 -13.07 4.33 -0.10
N ASP A 131 -12.06 3.53 -0.46
CA ASP A 131 -11.12 3.84 -1.54
C ASP A 131 -11.33 2.90 -2.72
N THR A 132 -11.57 3.48 -3.89
CA THR A 132 -11.71 2.80 -5.17
C THR A 132 -10.93 3.51 -6.26
N ALA A 133 -11.09 3.13 -7.52
CA ALA A 133 -10.57 3.81 -8.71
C ALA A 133 -11.31 3.37 -9.97
N GLU A 134 -11.33 4.20 -11.02
CA GLU A 134 -11.93 3.86 -12.31
C GLU A 134 -11.31 2.62 -12.94
N VAL A 135 -10.01 2.38 -12.76
CA VAL A 135 -9.30 1.23 -13.33
C VAL A 135 -9.47 -0.07 -12.54
N TYR A 136 -10.20 -0.08 -11.43
CA TYR A 136 -10.39 -1.29 -10.63
C TYR A 136 -11.51 -2.16 -11.23
N GLY A 137 -11.09 -3.23 -11.92
CA GLY A 137 -11.94 -4.18 -12.61
C GLY A 137 -12.57 -3.74 -13.96
N PRO A 138 -11.98 -2.88 -14.81
CA PRO A 138 -12.22 -1.44 -14.83
C PRO A 138 -13.70 -1.10 -14.63
N TYR A 139 -13.94 -0.05 -13.88
CA TYR A 139 -15.26 0.49 -13.49
C TYR A 139 -16.05 -0.33 -12.46
N THR A 140 -15.88 -1.65 -12.44
CA THR A 140 -16.66 -2.59 -11.60
C THR A 140 -16.62 -2.25 -10.12
N SER A 141 -15.44 -1.87 -9.60
CA SER A 141 -15.29 -1.50 -8.19
C SER A 141 -16.10 -0.25 -7.84
N GLU A 142 -16.11 0.77 -8.69
CA GLU A 142 -16.92 1.97 -8.46
C GLU A 142 -18.43 1.68 -8.51
N GLU A 143 -18.87 0.80 -9.40
CA GLU A 143 -20.28 0.37 -9.47
C GLU A 143 -20.73 -0.32 -8.19
N TRP A 144 -19.88 -1.21 -7.62
CA TRP A 144 -20.20 -1.91 -6.38
C TRP A 144 -20.16 -0.99 -5.16
N VAL A 145 -19.19 -0.06 -5.12
CA VAL A 145 -19.11 0.97 -4.06
C VAL A 145 -20.34 1.88 -4.15
N GLY A 146 -20.70 2.34 -5.35
CA GLY A 146 -21.89 3.17 -5.55
C GLY A 146 -23.18 2.48 -5.12
N GLU A 147 -23.39 1.20 -5.48
CA GLU A 147 -24.55 0.44 -5.05
C GLU A 147 -24.58 0.24 -3.52
N ALA A 148 -23.45 -0.02 -2.92
CA ALA A 148 -23.37 -0.25 -1.49
C ALA A 148 -23.67 1.02 -0.68
N LEU A 149 -23.12 2.16 -1.10
CA LEU A 149 -23.05 3.38 -0.30
C LEU A 149 -24.10 4.43 -0.66
N GLN A 150 -24.78 4.32 -1.82
CA GLN A 150 -25.84 5.26 -2.21
C GLN A 150 -26.85 5.55 -1.10
N PRO A 151 -27.39 4.55 -0.36
CA PRO A 151 -28.39 4.81 0.69
C PRO A 151 -27.86 5.56 1.91
N ILE A 152 -26.55 5.66 2.06
CA ILE A 152 -25.87 6.24 3.23
C ILE A 152 -24.79 7.25 2.82
N ARG A 153 -24.91 7.81 1.60
CA ARG A 153 -23.88 8.63 0.95
C ARG A 153 -23.33 9.74 1.83
N ASP A 154 -24.20 10.43 2.55
CA ASP A 154 -23.84 11.60 3.38
C ASP A 154 -23.03 11.24 4.63
N ASN A 155 -23.01 9.95 5.00
CA ASN A 155 -22.33 9.47 6.21
C ASN A 155 -20.90 8.97 5.94
N VAL A 156 -20.48 8.93 4.66
CA VAL A 156 -19.22 8.34 4.25
C VAL A 156 -18.41 9.29 3.39
N LYS A 157 -17.11 8.97 3.26
CA LYS A 157 -16.15 9.61 2.37
C LYS A 157 -15.73 8.60 1.30
N ILE A 158 -15.98 8.93 0.05
CA ILE A 158 -15.60 8.10 -1.10
C ILE A 158 -14.39 8.74 -1.77
N ALA A 159 -13.30 7.97 -1.83
CA ALA A 159 -12.12 8.32 -2.59
C ALA A 159 -12.08 7.50 -3.88
N THR A 160 -11.88 8.16 -5.02
CA THR A 160 -11.63 7.49 -6.30
C THR A 160 -10.46 8.14 -7.04
N LYS A 161 -10.04 7.55 -8.16
CA LYS A 161 -8.81 7.95 -8.85
C LYS A 161 -9.02 7.99 -10.36
N PHE A 162 -8.39 8.99 -11.01
CA PHE A 162 -8.27 9.12 -12.47
C PHE A 162 -6.80 9.04 -12.88
N GLY A 163 -6.53 8.98 -14.16
CA GLY A 163 -5.17 9.17 -14.69
C GLY A 163 -4.59 7.99 -15.46
N PHE A 164 -5.34 6.91 -15.61
CA PHE A 164 -5.06 5.86 -16.59
C PHE A 164 -6.08 5.95 -17.73
N GLY A 165 -5.63 5.68 -18.97
CA GLY A 165 -6.56 5.38 -20.03
C GLY A 165 -7.24 4.03 -19.78
N VAL A 166 -8.47 3.88 -20.29
CA VAL A 166 -9.17 2.60 -20.30
C VAL A 166 -9.73 2.38 -21.70
N GLU A 167 -9.26 1.33 -22.38
CA GLU A 167 -9.69 0.93 -23.71
C GLU A 167 -10.09 -0.55 -23.69
N GLU A 168 -11.20 -0.87 -24.30
CA GLU A 168 -11.74 -2.23 -24.37
C GLU A 168 -11.79 -2.94 -22.99
N GLY A 169 -12.11 -2.19 -21.93
CA GLY A 169 -12.19 -2.73 -20.58
C GLY A 169 -10.83 -3.08 -19.95
N ARG A 170 -9.73 -2.49 -20.43
CA ARG A 170 -8.37 -2.70 -19.90
C ARG A 170 -7.69 -1.36 -19.62
N PRO A 171 -6.93 -1.25 -18.52
CA PRO A 171 -6.08 -0.09 -18.28
C PRO A 171 -5.01 0.02 -19.38
N THR A 172 -4.78 1.26 -19.85
CA THR A 172 -3.75 1.59 -20.83
C THR A 172 -2.70 2.53 -20.22
N ALA A 173 -2.01 3.31 -21.03
CA ALA A 173 -1.01 4.29 -20.57
C ALA A 173 -1.60 5.36 -19.65
N LEU A 174 -0.73 6.08 -18.96
CA LEU A 174 -1.12 7.25 -18.17
C LEU A 174 -1.73 8.32 -19.08
N ASN A 175 -2.79 8.95 -18.60
CA ASN A 175 -3.45 10.04 -19.27
C ASN A 175 -4.12 10.97 -18.24
N SER A 176 -3.42 12.03 -17.88
CA SER A 176 -3.93 13.07 -16.98
C SER A 176 -4.39 14.33 -17.70
N SER A 177 -4.57 14.28 -19.03
CA SER A 177 -5.10 15.43 -19.77
C SER A 177 -6.43 15.89 -19.18
N VAL A 178 -6.66 17.21 -19.18
CA VAL A 178 -7.89 17.82 -18.62
C VAL A 178 -9.16 17.21 -19.23
N ALA A 179 -9.15 16.97 -20.54
CA ALA A 179 -10.28 16.36 -21.23
C ALA A 179 -10.56 14.93 -20.76
N HIS A 180 -9.50 14.11 -20.52
CA HIS A 180 -9.66 12.77 -19.98
C HIS A 180 -10.14 12.81 -18.52
N MET A 181 -9.51 13.63 -17.68
CA MET A 181 -9.89 13.81 -16.28
C MET A 181 -11.38 14.14 -16.13
N ARG A 182 -11.89 15.12 -16.88
CA ARG A 182 -13.30 15.49 -16.83
C ARG A 182 -14.21 14.32 -17.20
N ARG A 183 -13.89 13.57 -18.26
CA ARG A 183 -14.66 12.36 -18.64
C ARG A 183 -14.63 11.29 -17.56
N ALA A 184 -13.45 11.06 -16.95
CA ALA A 184 -13.27 10.11 -15.86
C ALA A 184 -14.14 10.47 -14.66
N VAL A 185 -14.12 11.74 -14.23
CA VAL A 185 -14.94 12.26 -13.11
C VAL A 185 -16.43 12.10 -13.38
N GLU A 186 -16.92 12.48 -14.56
CA GLU A 186 -18.32 12.28 -14.94
C GLU A 186 -18.71 10.79 -14.95
N GLY A 187 -17.79 9.93 -15.41
CA GLY A 187 -17.96 8.48 -15.35
C GLY A 187 -18.05 7.96 -13.92
N SER A 188 -17.13 8.41 -13.05
CA SER A 188 -17.08 8.02 -11.65
C SER A 188 -18.34 8.46 -10.89
N LEU A 189 -18.81 9.70 -11.09
CA LEU A 189 -20.06 10.19 -10.48
C LEU A 189 -21.25 9.29 -10.80
N ARG A 190 -21.39 8.90 -12.08
CA ARG A 190 -22.48 7.99 -12.50
C ARG A 190 -22.35 6.61 -11.87
N ARG A 191 -21.15 5.99 -11.87
CA ARG A 191 -20.92 4.65 -11.32
C ARG A 191 -21.07 4.63 -9.80
N LEU A 192 -20.58 5.66 -9.13
CA LEU A 192 -20.69 5.85 -7.68
C LEU A 192 -22.09 6.30 -7.25
N ARG A 193 -23.00 6.64 -8.19
CA ARG A 193 -24.38 7.07 -7.94
C ARG A 193 -24.46 8.26 -6.99
N THR A 194 -23.64 9.27 -7.23
CA THR A 194 -23.49 10.46 -6.37
C THR A 194 -23.26 11.69 -7.23
N ASP A 195 -23.54 12.84 -6.67
CA ASP A 195 -23.32 14.16 -7.29
C ASP A 195 -21.91 14.73 -6.99
N HIS A 196 -21.19 14.16 -6.02
CA HIS A 196 -19.85 14.59 -5.66
C HIS A 196 -18.92 13.44 -5.26
N ILE A 197 -17.61 13.65 -5.43
CA ILE A 197 -16.52 12.79 -4.98
C ILE A 197 -15.86 13.49 -3.78
N ASP A 198 -15.77 12.82 -2.61
CA ASP A 198 -15.14 13.45 -1.44
C ASP A 198 -13.64 13.65 -1.63
N LEU A 199 -12.92 12.71 -2.27
CA LEU A 199 -11.48 12.80 -2.51
C LEU A 199 -11.13 12.22 -3.87
N LEU A 200 -10.63 13.06 -4.77
CA LEU A 200 -10.20 12.67 -6.10
C LEU A 200 -8.68 12.62 -6.16
N TYR A 201 -8.12 11.44 -6.44
CA TYR A 201 -6.68 11.28 -6.63
C TYR A 201 -6.28 11.30 -8.11
N GLN A 202 -5.16 11.95 -8.43
CA GLN A 202 -4.37 11.53 -9.58
C GLN A 202 -3.66 10.22 -9.22
N HIS A 203 -4.00 9.13 -9.94
CA HIS A 203 -3.58 7.76 -9.58
C HIS A 203 -2.07 7.54 -9.71
N ARG A 204 -1.47 8.15 -10.74
CA ARG A 204 -0.02 8.28 -10.97
C ARG A 204 0.25 9.63 -11.60
N VAL A 205 1.39 10.19 -11.27
CA VAL A 205 1.85 11.44 -11.93
C VAL A 205 2.15 11.13 -13.39
N ASP A 206 1.46 11.81 -14.28
CA ASP A 206 1.64 11.68 -15.72
C ASP A 206 2.71 12.68 -16.17
N PRO A 207 3.87 12.23 -16.66
CA PRO A 207 4.93 13.15 -17.11
C PRO A 207 4.55 13.93 -18.37
N ALA A 208 3.51 13.52 -19.09
CA ALA A 208 3.03 14.22 -20.29
C ALA A 208 2.13 15.43 -19.97
N THR A 209 1.64 15.54 -18.72
CA THR A 209 0.76 16.63 -18.30
C THR A 209 1.37 17.34 -17.08
N PRO A 210 1.71 18.65 -17.18
CA PRO A 210 2.23 19.40 -16.04
C PRO A 210 1.31 19.30 -14.84
N ILE A 211 1.89 19.09 -13.64
CA ILE A 211 1.10 18.87 -12.42
C ILE A 211 0.27 20.11 -12.05
N GLU A 212 0.73 21.29 -12.41
CA GLU A 212 0.00 22.54 -12.20
C GLU A 212 -1.29 22.60 -13.04
N GLU A 213 -1.25 22.09 -14.27
CA GLU A 213 -2.41 22.00 -15.15
C GLU A 213 -3.44 21.00 -14.59
N VAL A 214 -2.96 19.85 -14.08
CA VAL A 214 -3.80 18.88 -13.37
C VAL A 214 -4.46 19.52 -12.13
N ALA A 215 -3.67 20.21 -11.31
CA ALA A 215 -4.15 20.84 -10.09
C ALA A 215 -5.16 21.96 -10.35
N ASP A 216 -4.94 22.78 -11.38
CA ASP A 216 -5.90 23.82 -11.80
C ASP A 216 -7.23 23.21 -12.27
N ALA A 217 -7.18 22.17 -13.08
CA ALA A 217 -8.38 21.48 -13.54
C ALA A 217 -9.17 20.83 -12.39
N VAL A 218 -8.48 20.27 -11.37
CA VAL A 218 -9.16 19.77 -10.16
C VAL A 218 -9.75 20.94 -9.34
N ALA A 219 -9.05 22.08 -9.23
CA ALA A 219 -9.61 23.27 -8.57
C ALA A 219 -10.90 23.76 -9.23
N GLN A 220 -11.00 23.65 -10.57
CA GLN A 220 -12.25 23.94 -11.28
C GLN A 220 -13.36 22.93 -10.94
N LEU A 221 -13.05 21.61 -10.89
CA LEU A 221 -14.01 20.58 -10.46
C LEU A 221 -14.50 20.79 -9.01
N ILE A 222 -13.64 21.31 -8.14
CA ILE A 222 -14.01 21.68 -6.77
C ILE A 222 -14.97 22.89 -6.77
N LYS A 223 -14.71 23.90 -7.58
CA LYS A 223 -15.63 25.04 -7.76
C LYS A 223 -16.99 24.63 -8.33
N GLU A 224 -17.00 23.61 -9.18
CA GLU A 224 -18.23 23.00 -9.74
C GLU A 224 -18.97 22.13 -8.70
N GLY A 225 -18.39 21.86 -7.53
CA GLY A 225 -18.97 20.99 -6.51
C GLY A 225 -18.90 19.50 -6.82
N LYS A 226 -18.26 19.09 -7.91
CA LYS A 226 -18.12 17.69 -8.33
C LYS A 226 -17.06 16.92 -7.55
N VAL A 227 -16.09 17.63 -7.02
CA VAL A 227 -14.99 17.11 -6.18
C VAL A 227 -14.90 17.98 -4.94
N LEU A 228 -14.66 17.40 -3.77
CA LEU A 228 -14.52 18.17 -2.54
C LEU A 228 -13.06 18.36 -2.12
N HIS A 229 -12.21 17.35 -2.36
CA HIS A 229 -10.80 17.35 -1.98
C HIS A 229 -9.92 16.76 -3.07
N PHE A 230 -8.71 17.31 -3.22
CA PHE A 230 -7.69 16.83 -4.14
C PHE A 230 -6.66 15.93 -3.43
N GLY A 231 -6.24 14.87 -4.09
CA GLY A 231 -5.19 13.98 -3.63
C GLY A 231 -4.21 13.58 -4.73
N LEU A 232 -3.04 13.11 -4.33
CA LEU A 232 -2.02 12.55 -5.22
C LEU A 232 -1.65 11.14 -4.77
N SER A 233 -1.28 10.27 -5.72
CA SER A 233 -0.79 8.93 -5.41
C SER A 233 0.59 8.71 -6.00
N GLU A 234 1.52 8.20 -5.17
CA GLU A 234 2.92 7.93 -5.52
C GLU A 234 3.66 9.15 -6.11
N ALA A 235 3.34 10.34 -5.61
CA ALA A 235 3.97 11.60 -6.00
C ALA A 235 5.19 11.91 -5.12
N SER A 236 6.22 12.50 -5.72
CA SER A 236 7.40 13.00 -5.01
C SER A 236 7.09 14.26 -4.20
N ALA A 237 7.91 14.56 -3.20
CA ALA A 237 7.80 15.79 -2.41
C ALA A 237 7.79 17.06 -3.27
N ARG A 238 8.55 17.06 -4.36
CA ARG A 238 8.60 18.17 -5.32
C ARG A 238 7.26 18.36 -6.03
N THR A 239 6.69 17.27 -6.54
CA THR A 239 5.40 17.31 -7.25
C THR A 239 4.26 17.68 -6.31
N ILE A 240 4.26 17.14 -5.06
CA ILE A 240 3.28 17.49 -4.03
C ILE A 240 3.28 19.01 -3.77
N ARG A 241 4.44 19.65 -3.59
CA ARG A 241 4.55 21.09 -3.37
C ARG A 241 4.04 21.91 -4.55
N ARG A 242 4.40 21.50 -5.77
CA ARG A 242 3.95 22.18 -6.99
C ARG A 242 2.43 22.10 -7.15
N ALA A 243 1.85 20.92 -6.96
CA ALA A 243 0.39 20.75 -7.01
C ALA A 243 -0.30 21.58 -5.92
N HIS A 244 0.21 21.49 -4.67
CA HIS A 244 -0.38 22.17 -3.51
C HIS A 244 -0.37 23.69 -3.64
N SER A 245 0.60 24.28 -4.34
CA SER A 245 0.66 25.73 -4.59
C SER A 245 -0.43 26.23 -5.54
N VAL A 246 -1.05 25.35 -6.33
CA VAL A 246 -2.14 25.68 -7.26
C VAL A 246 -3.50 25.29 -6.69
N CYS A 247 -3.62 24.07 -6.17
CA CYS A 247 -4.80 23.54 -5.54
C CYS A 247 -4.40 22.80 -4.25
N PRO A 248 -4.95 23.13 -3.09
CA PRO A 248 -4.60 22.47 -1.84
C PRO A 248 -4.76 20.94 -1.95
N VAL A 249 -3.66 20.21 -1.78
CA VAL A 249 -3.67 18.75 -1.69
C VAL A 249 -4.08 18.36 -0.28
N SER A 250 -5.16 17.58 -0.15
CA SER A 250 -5.67 17.11 1.14
C SER A 250 -5.03 15.80 1.58
N ALA A 251 -4.73 14.90 0.64
CA ALA A 251 -4.15 13.60 0.98
C ALA A 251 -3.15 13.11 -0.06
N VAL A 252 -2.13 12.37 0.41
CA VAL A 252 -1.22 11.60 -0.45
C VAL A 252 -1.39 10.11 -0.14
N GLN A 253 -1.54 9.30 -1.19
CA GLN A 253 -1.65 7.85 -1.09
C GLN A 253 -0.39 7.19 -1.63
N SER A 254 0.33 6.41 -0.79
CA SER A 254 1.51 5.66 -1.24
C SER A 254 1.60 4.31 -0.53
N GLU A 255 2.38 3.36 -1.11
CA GLU A 255 2.67 2.11 -0.43
C GLU A 255 3.42 2.40 0.86
N TYR A 256 2.87 1.92 2.00
CA TYR A 256 3.52 2.03 3.29
C TYR A 256 3.14 0.87 4.18
N ALA A 257 4.14 0.21 4.73
CA ALA A 257 4.00 -0.95 5.61
C ALA A 257 5.28 -1.14 6.42
N ILE A 258 5.27 -2.01 7.43
CA ILE A 258 6.46 -2.33 8.23
C ILE A 258 7.68 -2.61 7.35
N TRP A 259 7.50 -3.30 6.23
CA TRP A 259 8.61 -3.67 5.33
C TRP A 259 8.86 -2.67 4.16
N TRP A 260 8.15 -1.53 4.14
CA TRP A 260 8.36 -0.46 3.17
C TRP A 260 8.13 0.89 3.84
N ARG A 261 9.20 1.54 4.27
CA ARG A 261 9.19 2.74 5.10
C ARG A 261 9.74 3.99 4.39
N GLU A 262 9.98 3.89 3.10
CA GLU A 262 10.54 4.99 2.29
C GLU A 262 9.76 6.30 2.42
N PRO A 263 8.40 6.30 2.51
CA PRO A 263 7.64 7.53 2.73
C PRO A 263 8.04 8.34 3.96
N GLU A 264 8.51 7.70 5.03
CA GLU A 264 8.94 8.40 6.26
C GLU A 264 10.06 9.41 5.98
N LEU A 265 10.99 9.05 5.08
CA LEU A 265 12.15 9.89 4.75
C LEU A 265 11.88 10.84 3.59
N LYS A 266 11.06 10.42 2.62
CA LYS A 266 10.91 11.14 1.37
C LYS A 266 9.77 12.15 1.37
N ILE A 267 8.62 11.79 1.94
CA ILE A 267 7.41 12.62 1.81
C ILE A 267 6.81 13.09 3.14
N PHE A 268 6.95 12.36 4.25
CA PHE A 268 6.36 12.76 5.53
C PHE A 268 6.74 14.18 5.97
N PRO A 269 8.01 14.64 5.85
CA PRO A 269 8.34 16.02 6.19
C PRO A 269 7.53 17.06 5.41
N THR A 270 7.26 16.78 4.12
CA THR A 270 6.44 17.65 3.29
C THR A 270 4.96 17.62 3.68
N LEU A 271 4.46 16.43 4.03
CA LEU A 271 3.06 16.29 4.47
C LEU A 271 2.82 17.01 5.79
N GLU A 272 3.75 16.92 6.73
CA GLU A 272 3.68 17.65 8.01
C GLU A 272 3.70 19.16 7.80
N GLU A 273 4.61 19.66 6.98
CA GLU A 273 4.73 21.09 6.67
C GLU A 273 3.45 21.66 6.04
N LEU A 274 2.83 20.90 5.14
CA LEU A 274 1.68 21.36 4.36
C LEU A 274 0.32 20.96 4.97
N GLY A 275 0.30 20.24 6.11
CA GLY A 275 -0.93 19.77 6.75
C GLY A 275 -1.69 18.71 5.95
N ILE A 276 -1.00 17.92 5.14
CA ILE A 276 -1.57 16.91 4.24
C ILE A 276 -1.71 15.57 4.97
N GLY A 277 -2.85 14.88 4.81
CA GLY A 277 -3.06 13.54 5.31
C GLY A 277 -2.35 12.46 4.47
N PHE A 278 -2.15 11.28 5.05
CA PHE A 278 -1.49 10.16 4.38
C PHE A 278 -2.34 8.89 4.40
N VAL A 279 -2.46 8.25 3.23
CA VAL A 279 -3.26 7.03 3.04
C VAL A 279 -2.36 5.88 2.61
N PRO A 280 -1.90 5.03 3.55
CA PRO A 280 -1.17 3.82 3.22
C PRO A 280 -2.01 2.82 2.43
N TYR A 281 -1.59 2.47 1.20
CA TYR A 281 -2.11 1.28 0.55
C TYR A 281 -1.17 0.08 0.77
N CYS A 282 -1.68 -1.14 0.60
CA CYS A 282 -0.99 -2.40 0.90
C CYS A 282 -0.41 -2.46 2.33
N PRO A 283 -1.13 -1.99 3.38
CA PRO A 283 -0.62 -1.88 4.73
C PRO A 283 -0.19 -3.22 5.35
N LEU A 284 -0.73 -4.34 4.85
CA LEU A 284 -0.39 -5.69 5.28
C LEU A 284 0.68 -6.36 4.39
N GLY A 285 1.42 -5.57 3.59
CA GLY A 285 2.44 -6.11 2.70
C GLY A 285 1.89 -7.15 1.73
N ARG A 286 0.72 -6.91 1.15
CA ARG A 286 0.00 -7.83 0.25
C ARG A 286 -0.25 -9.21 0.88
N GLY A 287 -0.45 -9.25 2.19
CA GLY A 287 -0.69 -10.47 2.97
C GLY A 287 0.56 -11.06 3.63
N TYR A 288 1.78 -10.63 3.29
CA TYR A 288 2.99 -11.16 3.93
C TYR A 288 3.06 -10.89 5.43
N LEU A 289 2.65 -9.69 5.84
CA LEU A 289 2.65 -9.26 7.25
C LEU A 289 1.52 -9.88 8.09
N THR A 290 0.66 -10.72 7.49
CA THR A 290 -0.29 -11.55 8.24
C THR A 290 0.33 -12.84 8.78
N CYS A 291 1.60 -13.11 8.46
CA CYS A 291 2.35 -14.32 8.82
C CYS A 291 1.77 -15.63 8.27
N THR A 292 0.88 -15.56 7.28
CA THR A 292 0.30 -16.76 6.61
C THR A 292 1.03 -17.15 5.33
N ILE A 293 1.93 -16.28 4.83
CA ILE A 293 2.72 -16.50 3.62
C ILE A 293 4.14 -16.86 4.06
N GLY A 294 4.63 -18.01 3.61
CA GLY A 294 5.96 -18.52 3.87
C GLY A 294 6.71 -18.91 2.60
N GLU A 295 7.89 -19.54 2.75
CA GLU A 295 8.77 -19.91 1.64
C GLU A 295 8.16 -20.94 0.66
N ASP A 296 7.19 -21.74 1.13
CA ASP A 296 6.47 -22.72 0.33
C ASP A 296 5.23 -22.14 -0.38
N SER A 297 4.87 -20.88 -0.10
CA SER A 297 3.74 -20.23 -0.76
C SER A 297 4.02 -20.07 -2.25
N ARG A 298 3.01 -20.35 -3.08
CA ARG A 298 3.06 -20.18 -4.54
C ARG A 298 1.84 -19.37 -4.98
N PHE A 299 2.04 -18.54 -5.98
CA PHE A 299 1.01 -17.64 -6.51
C PHE A 299 0.78 -17.98 -7.99
N GLY A 300 -0.48 -18.13 -8.39
CA GLY A 300 -0.87 -18.36 -9.77
C GLY A 300 -0.57 -17.13 -10.65
N SER A 301 -0.58 -17.31 -11.96
CA SER A 301 -0.29 -16.24 -12.93
C SER A 301 -1.35 -15.12 -12.92
N ASP A 302 -2.54 -15.40 -12.39
CA ASP A 302 -3.65 -14.48 -12.17
C ASP A 302 -3.52 -13.69 -10.84
N ASP A 303 -2.58 -14.06 -9.97
CA ASP A 303 -2.30 -13.36 -8.72
C ASP A 303 -1.20 -12.32 -8.93
N ARG A 304 -1.46 -11.07 -8.60
CA ARG A 304 -0.48 -9.99 -8.77
C ARG A 304 0.86 -10.26 -8.08
N ARG A 305 0.88 -11.05 -6.99
CA ARG A 305 2.10 -11.39 -6.25
C ARG A 305 3.07 -12.28 -7.03
N HIS A 306 2.56 -13.01 -8.03
CA HIS A 306 3.37 -13.89 -8.88
C HIS A 306 4.61 -13.19 -9.47
N ASN A 307 4.46 -11.93 -9.90
CA ASN A 307 5.51 -11.16 -10.58
C ASN A 307 6.25 -10.17 -9.66
N LEU A 308 5.98 -10.19 -8.34
CA LEU A 308 6.61 -9.24 -7.44
C LEU A 308 7.92 -9.79 -6.85
N PRO A 309 9.03 -9.01 -6.87
CA PRO A 309 10.35 -9.47 -6.41
C PRO A 309 10.37 -9.98 -4.95
N ARG A 310 9.50 -9.45 -4.08
CA ARG A 310 9.39 -9.87 -2.66
C ARG A 310 8.72 -11.21 -2.45
N PHE A 311 8.02 -11.73 -3.46
CA PHE A 311 7.25 -12.97 -3.37
C PHE A 311 7.92 -14.14 -4.08
N THR A 312 9.17 -13.98 -4.52
CA THR A 312 9.99 -15.13 -4.95
C THR A 312 10.28 -16.05 -3.76
N PRO A 313 10.39 -17.38 -3.95
CA PRO A 313 10.73 -18.30 -2.87
C PRO A 313 11.99 -17.90 -2.10
N GLN A 314 13.00 -17.38 -2.82
CA GLN A 314 14.23 -16.89 -2.21
C GLN A 314 13.98 -15.68 -1.31
N ALA A 315 13.19 -14.70 -1.76
CA ALA A 315 12.87 -13.52 -0.97
C ALA A 315 12.00 -13.86 0.23
N LEU A 316 11.00 -14.74 0.08
CA LEU A 316 10.16 -15.20 1.19
C LEU A 316 10.98 -15.87 2.29
N ARG A 317 11.95 -16.72 1.92
CA ARG A 317 12.89 -17.34 2.88
C ARG A 317 13.78 -16.29 3.55
N TYR A 318 14.37 -15.39 2.77
CA TYR A 318 15.27 -14.35 3.30
C TYR A 318 14.56 -13.39 4.26
N ASN A 319 13.30 -13.06 3.98
CA ASN A 319 12.51 -12.11 4.77
C ASN A 319 11.81 -12.76 6.00
N ARG A 320 11.98 -14.08 6.24
CA ARG A 320 11.38 -14.77 7.39
C ARG A 320 11.64 -14.12 8.75
N PRO A 321 12.84 -13.55 9.04
CA PRO A 321 13.07 -12.86 10.30
C PRO A 321 12.07 -11.73 10.60
N LEU A 322 11.49 -11.09 9.56
CA LEU A 322 10.46 -10.08 9.75
C LEU A 322 9.15 -10.68 10.27
N THR A 323 8.69 -11.81 9.71
CA THR A 323 7.48 -12.47 10.19
C THR A 323 7.67 -13.08 11.60
N GLU A 324 8.88 -13.52 11.92
CA GLU A 324 9.24 -13.96 13.27
C GLU A 324 9.20 -12.80 14.27
N LEU A 325 9.71 -11.61 13.88
CA LEU A 325 9.61 -10.40 14.69
C LEU A 325 8.16 -10.03 14.94
N VAL A 326 7.35 -9.91 13.89
CA VAL A 326 5.91 -9.62 13.99
C VAL A 326 5.22 -10.64 14.90
N GLY A 327 5.51 -11.94 14.75
CA GLY A 327 4.95 -13.00 15.57
C GLY A 327 5.28 -12.89 17.06
N ARG A 328 6.48 -12.42 17.43
CA ARG A 328 6.83 -12.16 18.85
C ARG A 328 5.95 -11.05 19.44
N TRP A 329 5.82 -9.95 18.70
CA TRP A 329 5.02 -8.79 19.12
C TRP A 329 3.53 -9.08 19.20
N VAL A 330 3.02 -9.87 18.27
CA VAL A 330 1.64 -10.38 18.25
C VAL A 330 1.33 -11.15 19.53
N ARG A 331 2.19 -12.09 19.94
CA ARG A 331 2.03 -12.83 21.21
C ARG A 331 2.11 -11.91 22.42
N ARG A 332 3.04 -10.94 22.43
CA ARG A 332 3.19 -9.97 23.52
C ARG A 332 1.94 -9.09 23.71
N LYS A 333 1.33 -8.68 22.59
CA LYS A 333 0.15 -7.79 22.60
C LYS A 333 -1.18 -8.53 22.66
N GLY A 334 -1.23 -9.85 22.43
CA GLY A 334 -2.45 -10.64 22.39
C GLY A 334 -3.38 -10.25 21.23
N ILE A 335 -2.84 -9.89 20.08
CA ILE A 335 -3.58 -9.44 18.89
C ILE A 335 -3.17 -10.24 17.66
N THR A 336 -3.85 -10.07 16.52
CA THR A 336 -3.47 -10.73 15.27
C THR A 336 -2.31 -10.02 14.56
N PRO A 337 -1.58 -10.69 13.64
CA PRO A 337 -0.54 -10.05 12.83
C PRO A 337 -1.06 -8.90 11.97
N ALA A 338 -2.29 -9.02 11.43
CA ALA A 338 -2.92 -7.94 10.67
C ALA A 338 -3.21 -6.73 11.57
N GLN A 339 -3.76 -6.96 12.76
CA GLN A 339 -3.95 -5.90 13.74
C GLN A 339 -2.63 -5.24 14.13
N PHE A 340 -1.59 -6.02 14.41
CA PHE A 340 -0.28 -5.45 14.79
C PHE A 340 0.27 -4.53 13.69
N SER A 341 0.20 -4.94 12.43
CA SER A 341 0.66 -4.14 11.29
C SER A 341 -0.09 -2.81 11.18
N LEU A 342 -1.41 -2.82 11.39
CA LEU A 342 -2.24 -1.62 11.37
C LEU A 342 -2.01 -0.73 12.60
N VAL A 343 -1.90 -1.32 13.80
CA VAL A 343 -1.60 -0.59 15.06
C VAL A 343 -0.26 0.10 14.98
N TRP A 344 0.79 -0.57 14.48
CA TRP A 344 2.09 0.03 14.25
C TRP A 344 1.97 1.27 13.36
N MET A 345 1.24 1.17 12.26
CA MET A 345 1.05 2.25 11.31
C MET A 345 0.27 3.42 11.91
N LEU A 346 -0.79 3.12 12.67
CA LEU A 346 -1.60 4.11 13.37
C LEU A 346 -0.82 4.83 14.49
N SER A 347 0.22 4.21 15.05
CA SER A 347 1.09 4.83 16.07
C SER A 347 2.09 5.83 15.50
N ARG A 348 2.35 5.80 14.16
CA ARG A 348 3.39 6.66 13.55
C ARG A 348 3.02 8.12 13.54
N LYS A 349 1.81 8.45 13.07
CA LYS A 349 1.33 9.84 12.97
C LYS A 349 -0.21 9.88 13.05
N PRO A 350 -0.80 10.93 13.63
CA PRO A 350 -2.26 11.04 13.78
C PRO A 350 -3.01 11.29 12.46
N TRP A 351 -2.31 11.70 11.42
CA TRP A 351 -2.85 11.97 10.09
C TRP A 351 -2.69 10.80 9.10
N ILE A 352 -2.30 9.60 9.57
CA ILE A 352 -2.21 8.38 8.77
C ILE A 352 -3.53 7.61 8.89
N VAL A 353 -4.12 7.25 7.75
CA VAL A 353 -5.35 6.44 7.64
C VAL A 353 -5.12 5.29 6.67
N PRO A 354 -4.73 4.10 7.14
CA PRO A 354 -4.50 2.95 6.28
C PRO A 354 -5.81 2.43 5.66
N ILE A 355 -5.70 1.89 4.44
CA ILE A 355 -6.81 1.32 3.67
C ILE A 355 -6.56 -0.18 3.36
N PRO A 356 -6.53 -1.07 4.36
CA PRO A 356 -6.47 -2.49 4.09
C PRO A 356 -7.66 -2.92 3.22
N GLY A 357 -7.41 -3.79 2.25
CA GLY A 357 -8.44 -4.35 1.41
C GLY A 357 -8.66 -5.83 1.72
N THR A 358 -9.90 -6.30 1.61
CA THR A 358 -10.26 -7.70 1.83
C THR A 358 -11.52 -8.09 1.06
N THR A 359 -11.71 -9.40 0.90
CA THR A 359 -12.92 -10.04 0.39
C THR A 359 -13.61 -10.92 1.45
N SER A 360 -13.12 -10.88 2.70
CA SER A 360 -13.58 -11.68 3.82
C SER A 360 -14.14 -10.81 4.94
N ALA A 361 -15.34 -11.14 5.41
CA ALA A 361 -15.95 -10.46 6.56
C ALA A 361 -15.15 -10.65 7.85
N ALA A 362 -14.54 -11.83 8.05
CA ALA A 362 -13.68 -12.08 9.21
C ALA A 362 -12.41 -11.22 9.19
N HIS A 363 -11.76 -11.07 8.02
CA HIS A 363 -10.62 -10.17 7.91
C HIS A 363 -11.00 -8.70 8.09
N LEU A 364 -12.18 -8.30 7.61
CA LEU A 364 -12.68 -6.93 7.83
C LEU A 364 -12.85 -6.64 9.32
N ASP A 365 -13.49 -7.56 10.07
CA ASP A 365 -13.69 -7.42 11.51
C ASP A 365 -12.35 -7.36 12.26
N ASP A 366 -11.38 -8.17 11.82
CA ASP A 366 -10.00 -8.16 12.35
C ASP A 366 -9.32 -6.82 12.14
N PHE A 367 -9.38 -6.26 10.94
CA PHE A 367 -8.77 -4.95 10.63
C PHE A 367 -9.38 -3.83 11.47
N ILE A 368 -10.70 -3.80 11.59
CA ILE A 368 -11.41 -2.78 12.37
C ILE A 368 -11.03 -2.86 13.85
N GLY A 369 -10.82 -4.08 14.37
CA GLY A 369 -10.37 -4.31 15.74
C GLY A 369 -9.04 -3.61 16.09
N ALA A 370 -8.18 -3.37 15.11
CA ALA A 370 -6.92 -2.65 15.31
C ALA A 370 -7.12 -1.22 15.81
N ALA A 371 -8.24 -0.57 15.48
CA ALA A 371 -8.52 0.80 15.92
C ALA A 371 -8.62 0.94 17.46
N GLY A 372 -8.93 -0.14 18.17
CA GLY A 372 -9.02 -0.18 19.63
C GLY A 372 -7.69 -0.45 20.36
N VAL A 373 -6.62 -0.73 19.63
CA VAL A 373 -5.31 -1.11 20.20
C VAL A 373 -4.31 0.03 20.02
N ARG A 374 -3.35 0.14 20.94
CA ARG A 374 -2.28 1.14 20.88
C ARG A 374 -0.92 0.49 21.18
N LEU A 375 0.12 1.00 20.51
CA LEU A 375 1.50 0.88 20.96
C LEU A 375 1.86 2.12 21.79
N THR A 376 2.53 1.92 22.92
CA THR A 376 3.17 3.05 23.61
C THR A 376 4.35 3.56 22.78
N PRO A 377 4.84 4.80 23.01
CA PRO A 377 6.04 5.29 22.35
C PRO A 377 7.25 4.34 22.55
N ASP A 378 7.46 3.86 23.77
CA ASP A 378 8.57 2.93 24.09
C ASP A 378 8.44 1.60 23.34
N GLU A 379 7.21 1.05 23.21
CA GLU A 379 6.95 -0.15 22.41
C GLU A 379 7.21 0.07 20.91
N ALA A 380 6.85 1.24 20.40
CA ALA A 380 7.11 1.57 18.99
C ALA A 380 8.62 1.71 18.72
N ASP A 381 9.36 2.35 19.62
CA ASP A 381 10.83 2.51 19.54
C ASP A 381 11.54 1.16 19.70
N GLU A 382 11.11 0.30 20.63
CA GLU A 382 11.63 -1.06 20.81
C GLU A 382 11.44 -1.89 19.53
N PHE A 383 10.23 -1.85 18.95
CA PHE A 383 9.96 -2.54 17.69
C PHE A 383 10.86 -2.04 16.56
N ASP A 384 11.02 -0.73 16.43
CA ASP A 384 11.85 -0.11 15.39
C ASP A 384 13.32 -0.48 15.55
N MET A 385 13.81 -0.58 16.79
CA MET A 385 15.18 -1.01 17.10
C MET A 385 15.38 -2.49 16.70
N GLU A 386 14.41 -3.37 16.99
CA GLU A 386 14.49 -4.78 16.55
C GLU A 386 14.41 -4.89 15.02
N TYR A 387 13.51 -4.13 14.40
CA TYR A 387 13.34 -4.10 12.94
C TYR A 387 14.60 -3.61 12.21
N SER A 388 15.32 -2.63 12.77
CA SER A 388 16.54 -2.06 12.16
C SER A 388 17.67 -3.07 11.96
N ARG A 389 17.58 -4.24 12.59
CA ARG A 389 18.55 -5.34 12.48
C ARG A 389 18.19 -6.35 11.37
N ILE A 390 17.09 -6.10 10.66
CA ILE A 390 16.58 -7.01 9.63
C ILE A 390 16.83 -6.39 8.27
N ASP A 391 17.62 -7.06 7.44
CA ASP A 391 17.73 -6.73 6.03
C ASP A 391 16.61 -7.40 5.24
N LEU A 392 16.05 -6.69 4.27
CA LEU A 392 14.96 -7.19 3.44
C LEU A 392 15.43 -7.40 2.00
N MET A 393 14.97 -8.50 1.40
CA MET A 393 15.21 -8.84 0.00
C MET A 393 13.98 -8.54 -0.87
N GLY A 394 14.25 -8.04 -2.07
CA GLY A 394 13.24 -7.78 -3.09
C GLY A 394 12.65 -6.38 -3.02
N HIS A 395 12.42 -5.81 -4.21
CA HIS A 395 11.77 -4.50 -4.32
C HIS A 395 10.25 -4.63 -4.17
N ARG A 396 9.56 -3.54 -3.79
CA ARG A 396 8.10 -3.52 -3.57
C ARG A 396 7.29 -3.75 -4.84
N ALA A 397 7.84 -3.36 -5.98
CA ALA A 397 7.19 -3.42 -7.28
C ALA A 397 8.09 -4.06 -8.33
N ASP A 398 7.49 -4.55 -9.40
CA ASP A 398 8.18 -4.91 -10.63
C ASP A 398 8.66 -3.65 -11.38
N PRO A 399 9.61 -3.78 -12.33
CA PRO A 399 10.21 -2.62 -13.02
C PRO A 399 9.18 -1.73 -13.75
N PHE A 400 8.12 -2.30 -14.30
CA PHE A 400 7.09 -1.54 -15.00
C PHE A 400 6.30 -0.67 -14.02
N THR A 401 5.80 -1.27 -12.94
CA THR A 401 5.09 -0.52 -11.89
C THR A 401 5.99 0.56 -11.26
N GLU A 402 7.27 0.24 -11.04
CA GLU A 402 8.24 1.18 -10.47
C GLU A 402 8.53 2.37 -11.40
N SER A 403 8.44 2.18 -12.72
CA SER A 403 8.60 3.27 -13.70
C SER A 403 7.47 4.30 -13.68
N GLN A 404 6.32 3.94 -13.11
CA GLN A 404 5.15 4.83 -12.98
C GLN A 404 5.14 5.64 -11.66
N ILE A 405 6.17 5.49 -10.83
CA ILE A 405 6.30 6.19 -9.56
C ILE A 405 7.14 7.44 -9.77
N ASP A 406 6.61 8.57 -9.34
CA ASP A 406 7.30 9.87 -9.41
C ASP A 406 8.45 9.93 -8.38
N LYS A 407 9.62 10.44 -8.81
CA LYS A 407 10.87 10.40 -8.03
C LYS A 407 11.50 11.76 -7.81
#